data_1e4006db8820ae85e388fe21152c133e
#
_entry.id   1e4006db8820ae85e388fe21152c133e
#
_cell.length_a   1.000
_cell.length_b   1.000
_cell.length_c   1.000
_cell.angle_alpha   90.00
_cell.angle_beta   90.00
_cell.angle_gamma   90.00
#
_symmetry.space_group_name_H-M   'P 1'
#
loop_
_entity.id
_entity.type
_entity.pdbx_description
1 polymer ?
#
loop_
_entity_poly.entity_id
_entity_poly.type
_entity_poly.pdbx_seq_one_letter_code
_entity_poly.pdbx_strand_id
1 'polypeptide(L)'
;MNIKTTKELLPEQKLALLKKIRESHAYLKAYEDMDFMGRKDLRSVRLQLELLKPELILREHKIRSTIVVFGSARILSPEDARRRLRSAQEDLAERPRDVELKRRVVDAEKKVELSRWYEVAKRFSTILSNAQEAGQDLEHVIITGGGPGIMEAANRGAWECGAKSIGLNITLPHEQDPNPYITPELCFQFHYFSLRKMHFLMRAKALVAFPGGFGTLDELFETLTLVQTGKKRPLPIVLVGKTFWKRLINFDYMAEQGMINWEDAKLFKMVDTAEEGWDHIRKFWKTHREAPAAQ
;
A
#
# COMPACT_ATOMS: atom_id res chain seq x y z
N MET A 1 24.46 6.24 69.17
CA MET A 1 23.91 5.39 68.14
C MET A 1 22.38 5.56 68.18
N ASN A 2 21.83 6.53 67.38
CA ASN A 2 20.38 6.80 67.37
C ASN A 2 19.68 5.77 66.51
N ILE A 3 19.02 4.82 67.14
CA ILE A 3 18.12 3.87 66.46
C ILE A 3 16.90 4.71 66.01
N LYS A 4 16.79 4.95 64.69
CA LYS A 4 15.59 5.53 64.10
C LYS A 4 14.44 4.54 64.32
N THR A 5 13.51 4.89 65.20
CA THR A 5 12.26 4.16 65.40
C THR A 5 11.59 3.96 64.04
N THR A 6 11.42 2.69 63.63
CA THR A 6 10.62 2.33 62.46
C THR A 6 9.18 2.78 62.67
N LYS A 7 8.75 3.76 61.90
CA LYS A 7 7.38 4.27 61.94
C LYS A 7 6.48 3.21 61.28
N GLU A 8 5.80 2.40 62.10
CA GLU A 8 4.77 1.50 61.58
C GLU A 8 3.59 2.28 61.04
N LEU A 9 3.13 1.90 59.88
CA LEU A 9 1.97 2.51 59.20
C LEU A 9 0.67 2.04 59.90
N LEU A 10 -0.20 2.96 60.23
CA LEU A 10 -1.55 2.65 60.68
C LEU A 10 -2.32 1.91 59.56
N PRO A 11 -3.23 0.97 59.88
CA PRO A 11 -3.98 0.19 58.88
C PRO A 11 -4.61 1.04 57.78
N GLU A 12 -5.20 2.17 58.13
CA GLU A 12 -5.80 3.13 57.14
C GLU A 12 -4.75 3.78 56.22
N GLN A 13 -3.59 4.15 56.77
CA GLN A 13 -2.48 4.69 56.00
C GLN A 13 -1.91 3.64 55.02
N LYS A 14 -1.86 2.40 55.46
CA LYS A 14 -1.43 1.27 54.60
C LYS A 14 -2.40 1.07 53.45
N LEU A 15 -3.70 1.12 53.70
CA LEU A 15 -4.73 0.99 52.67
C LEU A 15 -4.68 2.13 51.65
N ALA A 16 -4.51 3.36 52.12
CA ALA A 16 -4.37 4.54 51.25
C ALA A 16 -3.12 4.50 50.39
N LEU A 17 -1.99 4.01 50.93
CA LEU A 17 -0.77 3.84 50.18
C LEU A 17 -0.88 2.72 49.13
N LEU A 18 -1.49 1.60 49.49
CA LEU A 18 -1.75 0.51 48.52
C LEU A 18 -2.63 0.98 47.36
N LYS A 19 -3.63 1.81 47.62
CA LYS A 19 -4.45 2.40 46.57
C LYS A 19 -3.61 3.30 45.64
N LYS A 20 -2.80 4.20 46.18
CA LYS A 20 -1.87 5.07 45.41
C LYS A 20 -0.86 4.26 44.58
N ILE A 21 -0.34 3.16 45.11
CA ILE A 21 0.57 2.28 44.39
C ILE A 21 -0.15 1.64 43.18
N ARG A 22 -1.34 1.10 43.38
CA ARG A 22 -2.13 0.46 42.32
C ARG A 22 -2.56 1.42 41.22
N GLU A 23 -2.80 2.68 41.57
CA GLU A 23 -3.19 3.77 40.66
C GLU A 23 -1.98 4.47 40.01
N SER A 24 -0.76 4.10 40.39
CA SER A 24 0.47 4.69 39.84
C SER A 24 0.73 4.15 38.43
N HIS A 25 1.12 5.03 37.52
CA HIS A 25 1.61 4.65 36.17
C HIS A 25 2.77 3.65 36.23
N ALA A 26 3.63 3.74 37.24
CA ALA A 26 4.74 2.79 37.42
C ALA A 26 4.27 1.34 37.72
N TYR A 27 3.02 1.15 38.12
CA TYR A 27 2.45 -0.17 38.42
C TYR A 27 1.78 -0.81 37.20
N LEU A 28 1.58 -0.05 36.13
CA LEU A 28 1.09 -0.59 34.84
C LEU A 28 2.18 -1.50 34.21
N LYS A 29 1.73 -2.59 33.58
CA LYS A 29 2.65 -3.38 32.76
C LYS A 29 3.12 -2.56 31.56
N ALA A 30 4.41 -2.64 31.22
CA ALA A 30 5.01 -1.80 30.20
C ALA A 30 4.29 -1.84 28.83
N TYR A 31 3.72 -2.99 28.43
CA TYR A 31 3.00 -3.12 27.17
C TYR A 31 1.55 -2.62 27.21
N GLU A 32 1.01 -2.35 28.40
CA GLU A 32 -0.31 -1.75 28.62
C GLU A 32 -0.22 -0.23 28.82
N ASP A 33 0.98 0.30 29.12
CA ASP A 33 1.26 1.72 29.30
C ASP A 33 1.53 2.39 27.94
N MET A 34 0.48 2.99 27.38
CA MET A 34 0.55 3.64 26.07
C MET A 34 1.42 4.91 26.09
N ASP A 35 1.50 5.62 27.21
CA ASP A 35 2.36 6.79 27.37
C ASP A 35 3.82 6.37 27.36
N PHE A 36 4.16 5.30 28.08
CA PHE A 36 5.48 4.70 28.04
C PHE A 36 5.81 4.20 26.65
N MET A 37 4.92 3.43 26.01
CA MET A 37 5.10 2.93 24.64
C MET A 37 5.24 4.04 23.60
N GLY A 38 4.67 5.22 23.85
CA GLY A 38 4.77 6.42 23.02
C GLY A 38 6.12 7.15 23.09
N ARG A 39 6.96 6.88 24.09
CA ARG A 39 8.24 7.58 24.30
C ARG A 39 9.19 7.45 23.11
N LYS A 40 9.98 8.50 22.86
CA LYS A 40 10.97 8.53 21.78
C LYS A 40 12.02 7.40 21.93
N ASP A 41 12.42 7.09 23.17
CA ASP A 41 13.40 6.06 23.51
C ASP A 41 12.96 4.66 23.08
N LEU A 42 11.63 4.41 22.96
CA LEU A 42 11.06 3.13 22.56
C LEU A 42 10.77 3.02 21.05
N ARG A 43 11.36 3.91 20.25
CA ARG A 43 11.20 3.86 18.78
C ARG A 43 11.60 2.50 18.20
N SER A 44 12.71 1.92 18.67
CA SER A 44 13.18 0.60 18.20
C SER A 44 12.18 -0.51 18.48
N VAL A 45 11.51 -0.49 19.63
CA VAL A 45 10.46 -1.46 19.98
C VAL A 45 9.25 -1.30 19.04
N ARG A 46 8.80 -0.06 18.80
CA ARG A 46 7.69 0.20 17.87
C ARG A 46 8.00 -0.24 16.44
N LEU A 47 9.25 -0.05 15.96
CA LEU A 47 9.68 -0.56 14.65
C LEU A 47 9.56 -2.08 14.59
N GLN A 48 9.95 -2.80 15.65
CA GLN A 48 9.80 -4.26 15.71
C GLN A 48 8.31 -4.68 15.71
N LEU A 49 7.46 -3.99 16.46
CA LEU A 49 6.02 -4.27 16.49
C LEU A 49 5.36 -4.03 15.13
N GLU A 50 5.70 -2.93 14.44
CA GLU A 50 5.19 -2.67 13.08
C GLU A 50 5.70 -3.65 12.03
N LEU A 51 6.89 -4.22 12.21
CA LEU A 51 7.39 -5.30 11.36
C LEU A 51 6.64 -6.62 11.64
N LEU A 52 6.43 -6.96 12.90
CA LEU A 52 5.92 -8.27 13.29
C LEU A 52 4.40 -8.39 13.11
N LYS A 53 3.63 -7.36 13.44
CA LYS A 53 2.16 -7.43 13.43
C LYS A 53 1.58 -7.86 12.08
N PRO A 54 1.90 -7.22 10.94
CA PRO A 54 1.41 -7.68 9.64
C PRO A 54 1.91 -9.08 9.27
N GLU A 55 3.17 -9.40 9.59
CA GLU A 55 3.76 -10.70 9.29
C GLU A 55 3.03 -11.84 9.98
N LEU A 56 2.70 -11.70 11.27
CA LEU A 56 1.98 -12.69 12.04
C LEU A 56 0.56 -12.87 11.52
N ILE A 57 -0.17 -11.76 11.30
CA ILE A 57 -1.55 -11.79 10.80
C ILE A 57 -1.61 -12.40 9.39
N LEU A 58 -0.72 -12.00 8.48
CA LEU A 58 -0.66 -12.58 7.13
C LEU A 58 -0.38 -14.09 7.16
N ARG A 59 0.44 -14.56 8.10
CA ARG A 59 0.70 -15.98 8.32
C ARG A 59 -0.52 -16.73 8.85
N GLU A 60 -1.23 -16.16 9.83
CA GLU A 60 -2.49 -16.70 10.37
C GLU A 60 -3.54 -16.84 9.28
N HIS A 61 -3.63 -15.87 8.38
CA HIS A 61 -4.52 -15.91 7.23
C HIS A 61 -4.00 -16.75 6.05
N LYS A 62 -2.85 -17.45 6.22
CA LYS A 62 -2.21 -18.34 5.23
C LYS A 62 -1.86 -17.65 3.91
N ILE A 63 -1.53 -16.36 3.97
CA ILE A 63 -1.14 -15.59 2.79
C ILE A 63 0.35 -15.83 2.50
N ARG A 64 0.63 -16.56 1.43
CA ARG A 64 2.00 -16.92 1.03
C ARG A 64 2.66 -15.87 0.14
N SER A 65 1.92 -15.31 -0.78
CA SER A 65 2.45 -14.37 -1.74
C SER A 65 1.45 -13.30 -2.13
N THR A 66 1.96 -12.19 -2.64
CA THR A 66 1.15 -11.02 -3.01
C THR A 66 1.49 -10.53 -4.41
N ILE A 67 0.53 -9.84 -5.05
CA ILE A 67 0.76 -8.98 -6.20
C ILE A 67 0.51 -7.54 -5.77
N VAL A 68 1.53 -6.73 -5.94
CA VAL A 68 1.50 -5.32 -5.53
C VAL A 68 0.88 -4.49 -6.64
N VAL A 69 -0.12 -3.66 -6.30
CA VAL A 69 -0.73 -2.72 -7.23
C VAL A 69 -0.55 -1.30 -6.71
N PHE A 70 0.18 -0.49 -7.48
CA PHE A 70 0.39 0.93 -7.23
C PHE A 70 -0.27 1.79 -8.31
N GLY A 71 -0.63 3.00 -7.93
CA GLY A 71 -1.18 4.00 -8.84
C GLY A 71 -1.73 5.21 -8.10
N SER A 72 -2.24 6.16 -8.86
CA SER A 72 -2.73 7.43 -8.30
C SER A 72 -3.99 7.26 -7.47
N ALA A 73 -3.99 7.84 -6.27
CA ALA A 73 -5.19 8.04 -5.46
C ALA A 73 -6.19 9.06 -6.08
N ARG A 74 -5.78 9.81 -7.10
CA ARG A 74 -6.59 10.86 -7.75
C ARG A 74 -7.37 10.38 -8.96
N ILE A 75 -7.17 9.14 -9.41
CA ILE A 75 -7.92 8.53 -10.50
C ILE A 75 -9.23 8.00 -9.92
N LEU A 76 -10.32 8.64 -10.33
CA LEU A 76 -11.67 8.33 -9.85
C LEU A 76 -12.28 7.14 -10.58
N SER A 77 -13.29 6.51 -9.98
CA SER A 77 -14.18 5.62 -10.71
C SER A 77 -14.87 6.36 -11.87
N PRO A 78 -15.25 5.69 -12.97
CA PRO A 78 -15.96 6.34 -14.06
C PRO A 78 -17.26 7.01 -13.62
N GLU A 79 -17.94 6.44 -12.64
CA GLU A 79 -19.18 7.00 -12.08
C GLU A 79 -18.92 8.32 -11.36
N ASP A 80 -17.94 8.33 -10.44
CA ASP A 80 -17.56 9.52 -9.68
C ASP A 80 -16.99 10.62 -10.59
N ALA A 81 -16.19 10.25 -11.57
CA ALA A 81 -15.63 11.18 -12.53
C ALA A 81 -16.73 11.87 -13.35
N ARG A 82 -17.71 11.10 -13.86
CA ARG A 82 -18.86 11.65 -14.59
C ARG A 82 -19.76 12.49 -13.69
N ARG A 83 -19.99 12.10 -12.43
CA ARG A 83 -20.76 12.88 -11.46
C ARG A 83 -20.11 14.26 -11.25
N ARG A 84 -18.77 14.28 -11.04
CA ARG A 84 -18.02 15.55 -10.88
C ARG A 84 -18.05 16.41 -12.15
N LEU A 85 -18.02 15.80 -13.34
CA LEU A 85 -18.11 16.53 -14.60
C LEU A 85 -19.49 17.20 -14.73
N ARG A 86 -20.58 16.47 -14.48
CA ARG A 86 -21.93 17.04 -14.51
C ARG A 86 -22.07 18.22 -13.56
N SER A 87 -21.64 18.07 -12.31
CA SER A 87 -21.69 19.18 -11.34
C SER A 87 -20.88 20.40 -11.79
N ALA A 88 -19.68 20.19 -12.37
CA ALA A 88 -18.87 21.30 -12.87
C ALA A 88 -19.52 22.00 -14.09
N GLN A 89 -20.22 21.24 -14.95
CA GLN A 89 -20.95 21.79 -16.10
C GLN A 89 -22.21 22.58 -15.66
N GLU A 90 -22.92 22.10 -14.64
CA GLU A 90 -24.06 22.78 -14.03
C GLU A 90 -23.64 24.12 -13.42
N ASP A 91 -22.56 24.14 -12.61
CA ASP A 91 -21.99 25.37 -12.03
C ASP A 91 -21.58 26.36 -13.12
N LEU A 92 -21.00 25.88 -14.24
CA LEU A 92 -20.60 26.74 -15.37
C LEU A 92 -21.80 27.26 -16.13
N ALA A 93 -22.88 26.52 -16.27
CA ALA A 93 -24.10 26.95 -16.94
C ALA A 93 -24.75 28.16 -16.23
N GLU A 94 -24.66 28.22 -14.89
CA GLU A 94 -25.12 29.36 -14.10
C GLU A 94 -24.24 30.60 -14.29
N ARG A 95 -22.92 30.39 -14.50
CA ARG A 95 -21.93 31.50 -14.64
C ARG A 95 -21.01 31.25 -15.84
N PRO A 96 -21.51 31.40 -17.09
CA PRO A 96 -20.79 30.96 -18.31
C PRO A 96 -19.49 31.73 -18.63
N ARG A 97 -19.28 32.90 -18.04
CA ARG A 97 -18.08 33.73 -18.25
C ARG A 97 -17.00 33.49 -17.17
N ASP A 98 -17.28 32.72 -16.14
CA ASP A 98 -16.35 32.42 -15.04
C ASP A 98 -15.19 31.55 -15.53
N VAL A 99 -13.97 32.08 -15.45
CA VAL A 99 -12.74 31.43 -15.93
C VAL A 99 -12.38 30.22 -15.06
N GLU A 100 -12.63 30.29 -13.74
CA GLU A 100 -12.32 29.23 -12.82
C GLU A 100 -13.26 28.04 -13.02
N LEU A 101 -14.53 28.27 -13.25
CA LEU A 101 -15.49 27.22 -13.58
C LEU A 101 -15.16 26.53 -14.92
N LYS A 102 -14.69 27.27 -15.92
CA LYS A 102 -14.19 26.67 -17.16
C LYS A 102 -13.03 25.73 -16.91
N ARG A 103 -12.06 26.13 -16.07
CA ARG A 103 -10.93 25.27 -15.68
C ARG A 103 -11.42 24.03 -14.95
N ARG A 104 -12.38 24.14 -14.02
CA ARG A 104 -12.98 23.01 -13.31
C ARG A 104 -13.62 22.00 -14.26
N VAL A 105 -14.29 22.46 -15.32
CA VAL A 105 -14.85 21.55 -16.34
C VAL A 105 -13.73 20.82 -17.08
N VAL A 106 -12.70 21.52 -17.55
CA VAL A 106 -11.55 20.89 -18.23
C VAL A 106 -10.86 19.86 -17.32
N ASP A 107 -10.66 20.20 -16.05
CA ASP A 107 -10.09 19.27 -15.07
C ASP A 107 -10.98 18.04 -14.83
N ALA A 108 -12.31 18.23 -14.82
CA ALA A 108 -13.26 17.14 -14.67
C ALA A 108 -13.32 16.25 -15.92
N GLU A 109 -13.24 16.81 -17.12
CA GLU A 109 -13.11 16.05 -18.38
C GLU A 109 -11.86 15.19 -18.38
N LYS A 110 -10.73 15.74 -17.92
CA LYS A 110 -9.48 14.98 -17.77
C LYS A 110 -9.62 13.83 -16.77
N LYS A 111 -10.34 14.02 -15.68
CA LYS A 111 -10.64 12.93 -14.72
C LYS A 111 -11.50 11.84 -15.33
N VAL A 112 -12.45 12.18 -16.20
CA VAL A 112 -13.24 11.18 -16.94
C VAL A 112 -12.34 10.40 -17.91
N GLU A 113 -11.44 11.05 -18.64
CA GLU A 113 -10.48 10.34 -19.49
C GLU A 113 -9.58 9.37 -18.69
N LEU A 114 -9.08 9.82 -17.55
CA LEU A 114 -8.18 9.02 -16.70
C LEU A 114 -8.90 7.86 -15.97
N SER A 115 -10.22 7.96 -15.79
CA SER A 115 -11.01 6.93 -15.07
C SER A 115 -10.99 5.56 -15.73
N ARG A 116 -10.61 5.47 -17.01
CA ARG A 116 -10.36 4.19 -17.69
C ARG A 116 -9.33 3.33 -16.95
N TRP A 117 -8.33 3.93 -16.31
CA TRP A 117 -7.31 3.20 -15.58
C TRP A 117 -7.85 2.58 -14.28
N TYR A 118 -8.90 3.17 -13.69
CA TYR A 118 -9.63 2.54 -12.60
C TYR A 118 -10.26 1.21 -13.05
N GLU A 119 -10.92 1.20 -14.19
CA GLU A 119 -11.54 -0.02 -14.73
C GLU A 119 -10.49 -1.08 -15.11
N VAL A 120 -9.36 -0.65 -15.69
CA VAL A 120 -8.26 -1.59 -16.00
C VAL A 120 -7.67 -2.20 -14.72
N ALA A 121 -7.50 -1.41 -13.64
CA ALA A 121 -6.99 -1.90 -12.36
C ALA A 121 -7.98 -2.86 -11.69
N LYS A 122 -9.29 -2.52 -11.70
CA LYS A 122 -10.35 -3.40 -11.21
C LYS A 122 -10.38 -4.71 -11.99
N ARG A 123 -10.36 -4.64 -13.31
CA ARG A 123 -10.34 -5.80 -14.20
C ARG A 123 -9.13 -6.70 -13.98
N PHE A 124 -7.93 -6.10 -13.82
CA PHE A 124 -6.71 -6.85 -13.52
C PHE A 124 -6.88 -7.67 -12.23
N SER A 125 -7.36 -7.04 -11.17
CA SER A 125 -7.61 -7.70 -9.89
C SER A 125 -8.67 -8.80 -9.98
N THR A 126 -9.74 -8.57 -10.75
CA THR A 126 -10.78 -9.58 -11.04
C THR A 126 -10.19 -10.81 -11.74
N ILE A 127 -9.37 -10.62 -12.78
CA ILE A 127 -8.73 -11.73 -13.50
C ILE A 127 -7.84 -12.54 -12.57
N LEU A 128 -7.03 -11.87 -11.76
CA LEU A 128 -6.14 -12.51 -10.81
C LEU A 128 -6.92 -13.31 -9.75
N SER A 129 -7.95 -12.70 -9.16
CA SER A 129 -8.75 -13.31 -8.10
C SER A 129 -9.50 -14.56 -8.59
N ASN A 130 -9.98 -14.55 -9.82
CA ASN A 130 -10.63 -15.70 -10.45
C ASN A 130 -9.65 -16.81 -10.87
N ALA A 131 -8.35 -16.50 -10.94
CA ALA A 131 -7.32 -17.49 -11.25
C ALA A 131 -6.82 -18.25 -9.99
N GLN A 132 -7.26 -17.89 -8.80
CA GLN A 132 -6.93 -18.56 -7.55
C GLN A 132 -7.75 -19.86 -7.40
N GLU A 133 -7.09 -20.96 -7.03
CA GLU A 133 -7.77 -22.23 -6.75
C GLU A 133 -8.34 -22.23 -5.32
N ALA A 134 -9.59 -22.66 -5.19
CA ALA A 134 -10.25 -22.77 -3.90
C ALA A 134 -9.60 -23.87 -3.03
N GLY A 135 -9.37 -23.60 -1.76
CA GLY A 135 -8.93 -24.59 -0.76
C GLY A 135 -7.43 -24.75 -0.56
N GLN A 136 -6.60 -24.00 -1.30
CA GLN A 136 -5.14 -23.92 -1.11
C GLN A 136 -4.76 -22.70 -0.25
N ASP A 137 -3.51 -22.68 0.24
CA ASP A 137 -2.94 -21.46 0.83
C ASP A 137 -3.03 -20.31 -0.18
N LEU A 138 -3.39 -19.11 0.29
CA LEU A 138 -3.64 -17.97 -0.58
C LEU A 138 -2.34 -17.47 -1.23
N GLU A 139 -2.21 -17.74 -2.51
CA GLU A 139 -1.13 -17.22 -3.35
C GLU A 139 -1.60 -16.03 -4.16
N HIS A 140 -0.68 -15.09 -4.41
CA HIS A 140 -0.91 -13.95 -5.29
C HIS A 140 -2.04 -13.00 -4.86
N VAL A 141 -2.23 -12.82 -3.53
CA VAL A 141 -3.26 -11.90 -3.00
C VAL A 141 -2.92 -10.45 -3.38
N ILE A 142 -3.92 -9.69 -3.83
CA ILE A 142 -3.75 -8.26 -4.12
C ILE A 142 -3.36 -7.51 -2.86
N ILE A 143 -2.30 -6.69 -2.98
CA ILE A 143 -1.87 -5.77 -1.92
C ILE A 143 -1.73 -4.37 -2.50
N THR A 144 -2.29 -3.38 -1.81
CA THR A 144 -2.27 -1.97 -2.19
C THR A 144 -1.91 -1.07 -1.01
N GLY A 145 -1.73 0.22 -1.28
CA GLY A 145 -1.58 1.21 -0.22
C GLY A 145 -2.86 1.54 0.57
N GLY A 146 -3.98 0.87 0.27
CA GLY A 146 -5.23 0.97 1.03
C GLY A 146 -6.04 2.26 0.80
N GLY A 147 -5.54 3.22 0.04
CA GLY A 147 -6.23 4.49 -0.24
C GLY A 147 -7.24 4.41 -1.39
N PRO A 148 -7.77 5.57 -1.83
CA PRO A 148 -8.71 5.66 -2.95
C PRO A 148 -8.04 5.46 -4.31
N GLY A 149 -8.81 5.58 -5.38
CA GLY A 149 -8.36 5.58 -6.76
C GLY A 149 -7.92 4.21 -7.26
N ILE A 150 -6.73 4.09 -7.82
CA ILE A 150 -6.22 2.82 -8.36
C ILE A 150 -6.14 1.74 -7.26
N MET A 151 -5.78 2.11 -6.05
CA MET A 151 -5.70 1.18 -4.91
C MET A 151 -7.10 0.62 -4.58
N GLU A 152 -8.09 1.50 -4.52
CA GLU A 152 -9.49 1.13 -4.34
C GLU A 152 -9.97 0.23 -5.48
N ALA A 153 -9.68 0.59 -6.73
CA ALA A 153 -10.07 -0.20 -7.89
C ALA A 153 -9.55 -1.64 -7.81
N ALA A 154 -8.28 -1.80 -7.42
CA ALA A 154 -7.67 -3.11 -7.26
C ALA A 154 -8.29 -3.92 -6.10
N ASN A 155 -8.49 -3.31 -4.94
CA ASN A 155 -9.17 -3.97 -3.82
C ASN A 155 -10.63 -4.33 -4.18
N ARG A 156 -11.35 -3.44 -4.88
CA ARG A 156 -12.72 -3.67 -5.33
C ARG A 156 -12.83 -4.85 -6.30
N GLY A 157 -11.89 -4.98 -7.24
CA GLY A 157 -11.87 -6.11 -8.16
C GLY A 157 -11.72 -7.46 -7.46
N ALA A 158 -10.94 -7.54 -6.38
CA ALA A 158 -10.84 -8.73 -5.54
C ALA A 158 -12.13 -8.96 -4.73
N TRP A 159 -12.65 -7.91 -4.10
CA TRP A 159 -13.86 -7.96 -3.29
C TRP A 159 -15.09 -8.44 -4.09
N GLU A 160 -15.30 -7.94 -5.31
CA GLU A 160 -16.39 -8.34 -6.22
C GLU A 160 -16.32 -9.83 -6.59
N CYS A 161 -15.15 -10.47 -6.48
CA CYS A 161 -14.94 -11.91 -6.68
C CYS A 161 -15.02 -12.73 -5.37
N GLY A 162 -15.30 -12.11 -4.22
CA GLY A 162 -15.23 -12.77 -2.91
C GLY A 162 -13.81 -13.13 -2.46
N ALA A 163 -12.79 -12.59 -3.11
CA ALA A 163 -11.39 -12.83 -2.77
C ALA A 163 -10.88 -11.84 -1.71
N LYS A 164 -9.87 -12.28 -0.93
CA LYS A 164 -9.18 -11.41 0.03
C LYS A 164 -8.29 -10.40 -0.68
N SER A 165 -8.16 -9.21 -0.08
CA SER A 165 -7.18 -8.21 -0.49
C SER A 165 -6.60 -7.47 0.72
N ILE A 166 -5.40 -6.92 0.57
CA ILE A 166 -4.61 -6.32 1.64
C ILE A 166 -4.48 -4.82 1.38
N GLY A 167 -4.62 -4.02 2.46
CA GLY A 167 -4.35 -2.60 2.46
C GLY A 167 -3.25 -2.24 3.45
N LEU A 168 -2.18 -1.60 2.98
CA LEU A 168 -1.12 -1.06 3.83
C LEU A 168 -1.26 0.47 3.90
N ASN A 169 -2.05 0.95 4.84
CA ASN A 169 -2.26 2.38 5.05
C ASN A 169 -1.07 3.01 5.79
N ILE A 170 -0.94 4.31 5.69
CA ILE A 170 0.07 5.10 6.39
C ILE A 170 -0.60 6.30 7.05
N THR A 171 -0.20 6.60 8.27
CA THR A 171 -0.66 7.81 8.95
C THR A 171 -0.10 9.05 8.25
N LEU A 172 -0.96 9.91 7.73
CA LEU A 172 -0.62 11.18 7.09
C LEU A 172 -1.21 12.35 7.88
N PRO A 173 -0.64 13.58 7.76
CA PRO A 173 -1.18 14.77 8.42
C PRO A 173 -2.65 15.07 8.07
N HIS A 174 -3.06 14.69 6.87
CA HIS A 174 -4.46 14.68 6.43
C HIS A 174 -4.89 13.22 6.32
N GLU A 175 -5.62 12.73 7.31
CA GLU A 175 -6.09 11.36 7.34
C GLU A 175 -6.94 11.05 6.11
N GLN A 176 -6.60 9.98 5.43
CA GLN A 176 -7.43 9.34 4.43
C GLN A 176 -7.96 8.04 5.03
N ASP A 177 -9.27 7.90 5.05
CA ASP A 177 -9.88 6.64 5.39
C ASP A 177 -9.42 5.54 4.42
N PRO A 178 -9.23 4.31 4.90
CA PRO A 178 -8.99 3.18 4.02
C PRO A 178 -10.19 2.98 3.07
N ASN A 179 -9.93 2.50 1.86
CA ASN A 179 -11.02 2.18 0.95
C ASN A 179 -11.84 0.98 1.49
N PRO A 180 -13.17 0.94 1.25
CA PRO A 180 -14.06 -0.02 1.88
C PRO A 180 -13.98 -1.46 1.34
N TYR A 181 -13.15 -1.71 0.31
CA TYR A 181 -13.05 -3.01 -0.36
C TYR A 181 -11.90 -3.86 0.14
N ILE A 182 -11.16 -3.41 1.14
CA ILE A 182 -10.09 -4.19 1.78
C ILE A 182 -10.72 -5.23 2.70
N THR A 183 -10.13 -6.42 2.78
CA THR A 183 -10.49 -7.40 3.82
C THR A 183 -10.20 -6.79 5.20
N PRO A 184 -11.17 -6.63 6.10
CA PRO A 184 -11.00 -5.87 7.35
C PRO A 184 -9.79 -6.32 8.18
N GLU A 185 -9.58 -7.63 8.32
CA GLU A 185 -8.48 -8.21 9.11
C GLU A 185 -7.12 -8.06 8.42
N LEU A 186 -7.09 -7.61 7.17
CA LEU A 186 -5.89 -7.41 6.35
C LEU A 186 -5.64 -5.94 6.02
N CYS A 187 -6.29 -5.03 6.74
CA CYS A 187 -6.08 -3.59 6.65
C CYS A 187 -5.12 -3.16 7.76
N PHE A 188 -3.90 -2.79 7.39
CA PHE A 188 -2.85 -2.39 8.33
C PHE A 188 -2.59 -0.90 8.23
N GLN A 189 -2.30 -0.27 9.37
CA GLN A 189 -1.89 1.13 9.44
C GLN A 189 -0.45 1.22 9.95
N PHE A 190 0.39 1.93 9.21
CA PHE A 190 1.80 2.13 9.50
C PHE A 190 2.07 3.56 9.96
N HIS A 191 3.02 3.72 10.84
CA HIS A 191 3.62 4.99 11.20
C HIS A 191 4.90 5.25 10.40
N TYR A 192 5.68 4.19 10.11
CA TYR A 192 6.98 4.30 9.44
C TYR A 192 6.91 3.88 7.97
N PHE A 193 7.21 4.81 7.05
CA PHE A 193 7.25 4.55 5.61
C PHE A 193 8.18 3.40 5.25
N SER A 194 9.37 3.33 5.86
CA SER A 194 10.37 2.29 5.59
C SER A 194 9.85 0.88 5.81
N LEU A 195 9.12 0.64 6.90
CA LEU A 195 8.53 -0.67 7.18
C LEU A 195 7.38 -1.01 6.24
N ARG A 196 6.54 -0.02 5.94
CA ARG A 196 5.47 -0.18 4.96
C ARG A 196 6.02 -0.61 3.59
N LYS A 197 7.10 0.05 3.11
CA LYS A 197 7.78 -0.28 1.85
C LYS A 197 8.32 -1.72 1.87
N MET A 198 8.96 -2.13 2.96
CA MET A 198 9.42 -3.51 3.13
C MET A 198 8.26 -4.51 2.98
N HIS A 199 7.13 -4.28 3.64
CA HIS A 199 5.98 -5.18 3.60
C HIS A 199 5.38 -5.33 2.21
N PHE A 200 5.37 -4.28 1.37
CA PHE A 200 4.96 -4.43 -0.03
C PHE A 200 5.79 -5.48 -0.75
N LEU A 201 7.09 -5.50 -0.51
CA LEU A 201 8.02 -6.33 -1.29
C LEU A 201 8.33 -7.70 -0.67
N MET A 202 8.18 -7.88 0.63
CA MET A 202 8.57 -9.14 1.31
C MET A 202 7.93 -10.38 0.66
N ARG A 203 6.62 -10.33 0.34
CA ARG A 203 5.87 -11.44 -0.28
C ARG A 203 5.56 -11.24 -1.75
N ALA A 204 6.02 -10.14 -2.35
CA ALA A 204 5.67 -9.78 -3.72
C ALA A 204 6.24 -10.79 -4.74
N LYS A 205 5.34 -11.29 -5.59
CA LYS A 205 5.63 -12.13 -6.76
C LYS A 205 5.42 -11.39 -8.07
N ALA A 206 4.79 -10.23 -8.05
CA ALA A 206 4.69 -9.29 -9.15
C ALA A 206 4.42 -7.88 -8.63
N LEU A 207 4.73 -6.88 -9.47
CA LEU A 207 4.38 -5.49 -9.25
C LEU A 207 3.69 -4.94 -10.49
N VAL A 208 2.57 -4.26 -10.30
CA VAL A 208 1.81 -3.59 -11.35
C VAL A 208 1.64 -2.12 -10.98
N ALA A 209 2.22 -1.24 -11.79
CA ALA A 209 2.15 0.21 -11.59
C ALA A 209 1.28 0.85 -12.67
N PHE A 210 0.23 1.50 -12.23
CA PHE A 210 -0.68 2.34 -13.03
C PHE A 210 -0.20 3.79 -13.03
N PRO A 211 -0.75 4.66 -13.90
CA PRO A 211 -0.43 6.09 -13.86
C PRO A 211 -0.55 6.66 -12.45
N GLY A 212 0.52 7.31 -11.99
CA GLY A 212 0.61 7.79 -10.62
C GLY A 212 1.61 8.91 -10.43
N GLY A 213 1.65 9.47 -9.23
CA GLY A 213 2.57 10.52 -8.83
C GLY A 213 3.80 9.99 -8.10
N PHE A 214 4.38 10.85 -7.25
CA PHE A 214 5.64 10.56 -6.54
C PHE A 214 5.61 9.28 -5.72
N GLY A 215 4.54 8.98 -4.99
CA GLY A 215 4.46 7.74 -4.21
C GLY A 215 4.48 6.49 -5.09
N THR A 216 3.87 6.53 -6.29
CA THR A 216 3.93 5.42 -7.25
C THR A 216 5.33 5.27 -7.83
N LEU A 217 6.00 6.39 -8.16
CA LEU A 217 7.37 6.40 -8.67
C LEU A 217 8.37 5.91 -7.62
N ASP A 218 8.24 6.34 -6.39
CA ASP A 218 9.07 5.96 -5.26
C ASP A 218 9.10 4.43 -5.09
N GLU A 219 7.95 3.79 -5.04
CA GLU A 219 7.84 2.34 -4.89
C GLU A 219 8.29 1.57 -6.15
N LEU A 220 8.04 2.13 -7.34
CA LEU A 220 8.52 1.55 -8.59
C LEU A 220 10.04 1.56 -8.66
N PHE A 221 10.68 2.71 -8.41
CA PHE A 221 12.13 2.83 -8.49
C PHE A 221 12.85 2.07 -7.38
N GLU A 222 12.28 1.99 -6.18
CA GLU A 222 12.80 1.08 -5.15
C GLU A 222 12.80 -0.36 -5.64
N THR A 223 11.68 -0.82 -6.22
CA THR A 223 11.59 -2.20 -6.73
C THR A 223 12.59 -2.46 -7.86
N LEU A 224 12.69 -1.53 -8.82
CA LEU A 224 13.67 -1.62 -9.91
C LEU A 224 15.09 -1.70 -9.36
N THR A 225 15.44 -0.86 -8.40
CA THR A 225 16.78 -0.84 -7.76
C THR A 225 17.06 -2.16 -7.03
N LEU A 226 16.12 -2.69 -6.27
CA LEU A 226 16.31 -3.94 -5.54
C LEU A 226 16.47 -5.15 -6.47
N VAL A 227 15.78 -5.16 -7.61
CA VAL A 227 15.93 -6.21 -8.63
C VAL A 227 17.24 -6.05 -9.37
N GLN A 228 17.58 -4.84 -9.83
CA GLN A 228 18.81 -4.52 -10.52
C GLN A 228 20.05 -4.91 -9.70
N THR A 229 20.05 -4.60 -8.42
CA THR A 229 21.16 -4.87 -7.49
C THR A 229 21.19 -6.30 -6.94
N GLY A 230 20.25 -7.17 -7.35
CA GLY A 230 20.15 -8.56 -6.87
C GLY A 230 19.70 -8.70 -5.40
N LYS A 231 19.27 -7.62 -4.75
CA LYS A 231 18.74 -7.66 -3.36
C LYS A 231 17.36 -8.31 -3.30
N LYS A 232 16.61 -8.26 -4.39
CA LYS A 232 15.38 -9.00 -4.58
C LYS A 232 15.48 -9.90 -5.80
N ARG A 233 14.97 -11.13 -5.69
CA ARG A 233 14.87 -12.03 -6.85
C ARG A 233 14.06 -11.35 -7.96
N PRO A 234 14.38 -11.60 -9.23
CA PRO A 234 13.59 -11.10 -10.34
C PRO A 234 12.11 -11.42 -10.18
N LEU A 235 11.26 -10.42 -10.38
CA LEU A 235 9.81 -10.54 -10.41
C LEU A 235 9.29 -9.74 -11.61
N PRO A 236 8.14 -10.12 -12.20
CA PRO A 236 7.56 -9.37 -13.30
C PRO A 236 7.08 -8.01 -12.79
N ILE A 237 7.54 -6.95 -13.48
CA ILE A 237 7.13 -5.57 -13.24
C ILE A 237 6.34 -5.10 -14.45
N VAL A 238 5.10 -4.70 -14.26
CA VAL A 238 4.19 -4.24 -15.31
C VAL A 238 3.86 -2.78 -15.13
N LEU A 239 4.08 -1.98 -16.17
CA LEU A 239 3.71 -0.58 -16.24
C LEU A 239 2.48 -0.43 -17.14
N VAL A 240 1.32 -0.17 -16.56
CA VAL A 240 0.05 -0.02 -17.29
C VAL A 240 -0.09 1.42 -17.76
N GLY A 241 -0.38 1.62 -19.06
CA GLY A 241 -0.49 2.92 -19.69
C GLY A 241 0.79 3.35 -20.42
N LYS A 242 1.10 2.66 -21.53
CA LYS A 242 2.32 2.88 -22.36
C LYS A 242 2.60 4.34 -22.64
N THR A 243 1.58 5.09 -23.05
CA THR A 243 1.74 6.53 -23.38
C THR A 243 2.13 7.35 -22.16
N PHE A 244 1.52 7.08 -21.00
CA PHE A 244 1.85 7.79 -19.75
C PHE A 244 3.31 7.56 -19.37
N TRP A 245 3.74 6.31 -19.29
CA TRP A 245 5.08 5.94 -18.84
C TRP A 245 6.17 6.41 -19.80
N LYS A 246 5.99 6.25 -21.13
CA LYS A 246 6.95 6.73 -22.13
C LYS A 246 7.12 8.26 -22.14
N ARG A 247 6.07 9.01 -21.78
CA ARG A 247 6.16 10.48 -21.69
C ARG A 247 6.73 10.96 -20.36
N LEU A 248 6.55 10.15 -19.30
CA LEU A 248 6.99 10.52 -17.96
C LEU A 248 8.48 10.21 -17.75
N ILE A 249 8.95 9.05 -18.21
CA ILE A 249 10.32 8.56 -17.97
C ILE A 249 10.91 8.08 -19.30
N ASN A 250 12.07 8.62 -19.66
CA ASN A 250 12.84 8.16 -20.79
C ASN A 250 13.92 7.17 -20.32
N PHE A 251 13.57 5.90 -20.20
CA PHE A 251 14.49 4.84 -19.78
C PHE A 251 15.61 4.59 -20.78
N ASP A 252 15.33 4.74 -22.08
CA ASP A 252 16.35 4.60 -23.13
C ASP A 252 17.42 5.68 -22.98
N TYR A 253 17.03 6.92 -22.71
CA TYR A 253 17.97 8.01 -22.43
C TYR A 253 18.81 7.74 -21.19
N MET A 254 18.25 7.14 -20.14
CA MET A 254 19.04 6.75 -18.95
C MET A 254 20.12 5.72 -19.31
N ALA A 255 19.80 4.77 -20.18
CA ALA A 255 20.76 3.77 -20.64
C ALA A 255 21.82 4.39 -21.58
N GLU A 256 21.43 5.28 -22.50
CA GLU A 256 22.35 6.03 -23.38
C GLU A 256 23.35 6.87 -22.57
N GLN A 257 22.92 7.45 -21.44
CA GLN A 257 23.80 8.22 -20.55
C GLN A 257 24.61 7.34 -19.59
N GLY A 258 24.48 6.00 -19.67
CA GLY A 258 25.20 5.08 -18.80
C GLY A 258 24.77 5.08 -17.33
N MET A 259 23.57 5.63 -17.02
CA MET A 259 23.02 5.64 -15.66
C MET A 259 22.44 4.27 -15.28
N ILE A 260 21.99 3.50 -16.27
CA ILE A 260 21.54 2.10 -16.16
C ILE A 260 22.09 1.32 -17.36
N ASN A 261 22.11 -0.02 -17.27
CA ASN A 261 22.44 -0.86 -18.42
C ASN A 261 21.21 -1.04 -19.33
N TRP A 262 21.42 -1.39 -20.60
CA TRP A 262 20.32 -1.69 -21.54
C TRP A 262 19.46 -2.89 -21.09
N GLU A 263 20.03 -3.82 -20.34
CA GLU A 263 19.32 -4.93 -19.70
C GLU A 263 18.36 -4.44 -18.60
N ASP A 264 18.74 -3.40 -17.86
CA ASP A 264 17.91 -2.83 -16.81
C ASP A 264 16.62 -2.20 -17.38
N ALA A 265 16.69 -1.62 -18.58
CA ALA A 265 15.52 -1.12 -19.30
C ALA A 265 14.53 -2.23 -19.72
N LYS A 266 14.92 -3.51 -19.59
CA LYS A 266 14.06 -4.69 -19.87
C LYS A 266 13.45 -5.30 -18.60
N LEU A 267 13.75 -4.77 -17.41
CA LEU A 267 13.21 -5.28 -16.13
C LEU A 267 11.70 -5.17 -16.02
N PHE A 268 11.06 -4.36 -16.85
CA PHE A 268 9.61 -4.13 -16.83
C PHE A 268 8.98 -4.30 -18.21
N LYS A 269 7.67 -4.48 -18.23
CA LYS A 269 6.85 -4.51 -19.44
C LYS A 269 5.79 -3.43 -19.42
N MET A 270 5.73 -2.60 -20.45
CA MET A 270 4.65 -1.64 -20.64
C MET A 270 3.47 -2.29 -21.37
N VAL A 271 2.26 -2.10 -20.84
CA VAL A 271 1.00 -2.66 -21.38
C VAL A 271 -0.10 -1.60 -21.32
N ASP A 272 -1.23 -1.85 -21.99
CA ASP A 272 -2.40 -0.96 -21.91
C ASP A 272 -3.65 -1.65 -21.35
N THR A 273 -3.66 -2.99 -21.27
CA THR A 273 -4.80 -3.77 -20.80
C THR A 273 -4.46 -4.66 -19.59
N ALA A 274 -5.48 -5.05 -18.85
CA ALA A 274 -5.35 -5.98 -17.73
C ALA A 274 -4.87 -7.37 -18.20
N GLU A 275 -5.40 -7.82 -19.33
CA GLU A 275 -5.09 -9.10 -19.95
C GLU A 275 -3.62 -9.19 -20.37
N GLU A 276 -3.10 -8.15 -21.07
CA GLU A 276 -1.67 -8.07 -21.43
C GLU A 276 -0.77 -8.14 -20.18
N GLY A 277 -1.15 -7.45 -19.12
CA GLY A 277 -0.43 -7.44 -17.84
C GLY A 277 -0.40 -8.82 -17.19
N TRP A 278 -1.54 -9.46 -17.09
CA TRP A 278 -1.67 -10.79 -16.52
C TRP A 278 -0.92 -11.85 -17.35
N ASP A 279 -1.00 -11.79 -18.68
CA ASP A 279 -0.30 -12.70 -19.57
C ASP A 279 1.22 -12.58 -19.44
N HIS A 280 1.73 -11.34 -19.31
CA HIS A 280 3.15 -11.14 -19.06
C HIS A 280 3.60 -11.76 -17.72
N ILE A 281 2.84 -11.55 -16.65
CA ILE A 281 3.14 -12.11 -15.33
C ILE A 281 3.17 -13.65 -15.39
N ARG A 282 2.16 -14.27 -15.98
CA ARG A 282 2.10 -15.74 -16.12
C ARG A 282 3.24 -16.31 -16.95
N LYS A 283 3.61 -15.66 -18.06
CA LYS A 283 4.74 -16.05 -18.90
C LYS A 283 6.05 -15.97 -18.12
N PHE A 284 6.25 -14.87 -17.39
CA PHE A 284 7.44 -14.71 -16.56
C PHE A 284 7.56 -15.83 -15.53
N TRP A 285 6.50 -16.15 -14.81
CA TRP A 285 6.53 -17.24 -13.82
C TRP A 285 6.80 -18.61 -14.43
N LYS A 286 6.30 -18.88 -15.63
CA LYS A 286 6.59 -20.15 -16.32
C LYS A 286 8.07 -20.29 -16.63
N THR A 287 8.72 -19.21 -17.09
CA THR A 287 10.14 -19.23 -17.46
C THR A 287 11.09 -19.21 -16.26
N HIS A 288 10.64 -18.74 -15.09
CA HIS A 288 11.47 -18.59 -13.90
C HIS A 288 11.12 -19.57 -12.76
N ARG A 289 10.20 -20.54 -12.97
CA ARG A 289 9.87 -21.58 -11.99
C ARG A 289 10.99 -22.57 -11.71
N GLU A 290 11.95 -22.71 -12.61
CA GLU A 290 13.02 -23.73 -12.56
C GLU A 290 14.32 -23.27 -11.87
N ALA A 291 14.42 -22.01 -11.44
CA ALA A 291 15.62 -21.56 -10.74
C ALA A 291 15.58 -21.97 -9.26
N PRO A 292 16.52 -22.85 -8.80
CA PRO A 292 16.57 -23.22 -7.37
C PRO A 292 16.83 -22.00 -6.50
N ALA A 293 16.29 -22.05 -5.28
CA ALA A 293 16.51 -21.04 -4.27
C ALA A 293 18.01 -20.88 -3.99
N ALA A 294 18.63 -19.81 -4.45
CA ALA A 294 19.91 -19.39 -3.88
C ALA A 294 19.68 -19.08 -2.39
N GLN A 295 20.45 -19.72 -1.54
CA GLN A 295 20.40 -19.63 -0.09
C GLN A 295 20.72 -18.21 0.43
#